data_30bd1432257e41ff685709f5ead1aabd
#
_entry.id   30bd1432257e41ff685709f5ead1aabd
#
_cell.length_a   1.000
_cell.length_b   1.000
_cell.length_c   1.000
_cell.angle_alpha   90.00
_cell.angle_beta   90.00
_cell.angle_gamma   90.00
#
_symmetry.space_group_name_H-M   'P 1'
#
loop_
_entity.id
_entity.type
_entity.pdbx_description
1 polymer ?
#
loop_
_entity_poly.entity_id
_entity_poly.type
_entity_poly.pdbx_seq_one_letter_code
_entity_poly.pdbx_strand_id
1 'polypeptide(L)'
;MSTSEREKIGRLGIVARWKPVHLGHAAVLEALVAQADEVVIGIGSSNRYDVRNPFTPEESAEMIRRVLGDGGGYSLVHVPDLGNGPRWREMVAGLLGPLDLFVTANAYVRDLLQDVYPVVHPVRLIPPERRIALDGTAVLKAMAHGHGWREMVPEAVAKLIDERGMAERFRREFGLATLALDAPLPID
;
A
#
# COMPACT_ATOMS: atom_id res chain seq x y z
N MET A 1 24.63 -29.78 -1.28
CA MET A 1 23.22 -29.65 -0.95
C MET A 1 22.66 -28.58 -1.87
N SER A 2 21.91 -28.99 -2.88
CA SER A 2 21.32 -28.07 -3.86
C SER A 2 20.23 -27.26 -3.19
N THR A 3 20.44 -25.96 -3.02
CA THR A 3 19.37 -25.00 -2.74
C THR A 3 18.46 -25.02 -3.97
N SER A 4 17.31 -25.64 -3.85
CA SER A 4 16.25 -25.55 -4.86
C SER A 4 15.97 -24.05 -5.07
N GLU A 5 16.45 -23.49 -6.19
CA GLU A 5 15.99 -22.18 -6.65
C GLU A 5 14.48 -22.32 -6.84
N ARG A 6 13.71 -21.69 -5.96
CA ARG A 6 12.27 -21.59 -6.16
C ARG A 6 12.09 -20.79 -7.45
N GLU A 7 11.40 -21.40 -8.41
CA GLU A 7 11.00 -20.74 -9.64
C GLU A 7 10.25 -19.46 -9.29
N LYS A 8 10.76 -18.32 -9.78
CA LYS A 8 10.13 -17.02 -9.53
C LYS A 8 8.79 -16.93 -10.25
N ILE A 9 7.88 -16.19 -9.67
CA ILE A 9 6.64 -15.76 -10.34
C ILE A 9 7.06 -14.77 -11.43
N GLY A 10 6.59 -14.93 -12.65
CA GLY A 10 6.96 -14.04 -13.75
C GLY A 10 6.51 -12.61 -13.46
N ARG A 11 5.20 -12.31 -13.54
CA ARG A 11 4.67 -10.97 -13.35
C ARG A 11 3.56 -10.95 -12.30
N LEU A 12 3.75 -10.13 -11.28
CA LEU A 12 2.86 -10.04 -10.12
C LEU A 12 2.27 -8.62 -10.00
N GLY A 13 1.00 -8.52 -9.64
CA GLY A 13 0.34 -7.24 -9.42
C GLY A 13 -0.20 -7.08 -8.01
N ILE A 14 -0.17 -5.86 -7.51
CA ILE A 14 -0.80 -5.46 -6.25
C ILE A 14 -1.34 -4.03 -6.36
N VAL A 15 -2.51 -3.77 -5.78
CA VAL A 15 -3.06 -2.41 -5.65
C VAL A 15 -3.38 -2.15 -4.19
N ALA A 16 -2.82 -1.07 -3.65
CA ALA A 16 -3.13 -0.58 -2.31
C ALA A 16 -3.00 0.95 -2.24
N ARG A 17 -3.43 1.55 -1.15
CA ARG A 17 -3.40 3.02 -1.03
C ARG A 17 -2.01 3.58 -0.69
N TRP A 18 -1.19 2.84 0.05
CA TRP A 18 0.18 3.24 0.45
C TRP A 18 0.26 4.60 1.16
N LYS A 19 -0.68 4.89 2.06
CA LYS A 19 -0.86 6.25 2.65
C LYS A 19 -0.92 6.23 4.17
N PRO A 20 0.27 6.25 4.85
CA PRO A 20 1.62 6.13 4.30
C PRO A 20 2.03 4.68 4.09
N VAL A 21 3.20 4.48 3.48
CA VAL A 21 3.86 3.17 3.47
C VAL A 21 4.35 2.87 4.88
N HIS A 22 3.76 1.88 5.54
CA HIS A 22 4.10 1.44 6.88
C HIS A 22 4.86 0.10 6.88
N LEU A 23 5.34 -0.34 8.04
CA LEU A 23 6.13 -1.58 8.15
C LEU A 23 5.43 -2.81 7.57
N GLY A 24 4.11 -2.93 7.74
CA GLY A 24 3.34 -4.02 7.12
C GLY A 24 3.36 -3.95 5.58
N HIS A 25 3.25 -2.75 5.00
CA HIS A 25 3.40 -2.54 3.57
C HIS A 25 4.81 -2.87 3.07
N ALA A 26 5.85 -2.44 3.79
CA ALA A 26 7.23 -2.72 3.43
C ALA A 26 7.51 -4.23 3.39
N ALA A 27 7.05 -4.98 4.40
CA ALA A 27 7.18 -6.43 4.43
C ALA A 27 6.52 -7.12 3.22
N VAL A 28 5.34 -6.64 2.80
CA VAL A 28 4.66 -7.12 1.58
C VAL A 28 5.51 -6.79 0.36
N LEU A 29 5.86 -5.53 0.14
CA LEU A 29 6.59 -5.06 -1.04
C LEU A 29 7.91 -5.82 -1.24
N GLU A 30 8.71 -5.93 -0.19
CA GLU A 30 9.98 -6.66 -0.22
C GLU A 30 9.79 -8.15 -0.53
N ALA A 31 8.75 -8.78 0.05
CA ALA A 31 8.46 -10.18 -0.20
C ALA A 31 8.04 -10.42 -1.65
N LEU A 32 7.26 -9.51 -2.26
CA LEU A 32 6.81 -9.63 -3.64
C LEU A 32 7.98 -9.47 -4.63
N VAL A 33 8.80 -8.43 -4.47
CA VAL A 33 9.96 -8.19 -5.34
C VAL A 33 10.99 -9.32 -5.25
N ALA A 34 11.14 -9.94 -4.07
CA ALA A 34 12.02 -11.09 -3.91
C ALA A 34 11.53 -12.36 -4.63
N GLN A 35 10.21 -12.50 -4.87
CA GLN A 35 9.58 -13.71 -5.40
C GLN A 35 9.12 -13.61 -6.85
N ALA A 36 9.14 -12.43 -7.45
CA ALA A 36 8.72 -12.21 -8.84
C ALA A 36 9.84 -11.62 -9.68
N ASP A 37 9.76 -11.80 -11.00
CA ASP A 37 10.66 -11.16 -11.95
C ASP A 37 10.27 -9.69 -12.16
N GLU A 38 8.96 -9.40 -12.16
CA GLU A 38 8.39 -8.06 -12.22
C GLU A 38 7.20 -7.92 -11.26
N VAL A 39 7.14 -6.81 -10.52
CA VAL A 39 5.98 -6.45 -9.69
C VAL A 39 5.37 -5.15 -10.18
N VAL A 40 4.10 -5.17 -10.60
CA VAL A 40 3.34 -3.97 -10.93
C VAL A 40 2.61 -3.49 -9.68
N ILE A 41 3.01 -2.35 -9.15
CA ILE A 41 2.48 -1.77 -7.91
C ILE A 41 1.52 -0.63 -8.26
N GLY A 42 0.23 -0.86 -8.07
CA GLY A 42 -0.81 0.14 -8.23
C GLY A 42 -0.95 1.02 -7.00
N ILE A 43 -0.85 2.34 -7.20
CA ILE A 43 -1.14 3.35 -6.17
C ILE A 43 -2.62 3.66 -6.25
N GLY A 44 -3.39 3.02 -5.37
CA GLY A 44 -4.84 3.12 -5.30
C GLY A 44 -5.32 4.47 -4.80
N SER A 45 -6.55 4.82 -5.13
CA SER A 45 -7.18 6.11 -4.79
C SER A 45 -6.31 7.30 -5.21
N SER A 46 -5.67 7.20 -6.38
CA SER A 46 -4.70 8.19 -6.86
C SER A 46 -5.33 9.55 -7.20
N ASN A 47 -6.65 9.60 -7.38
CA ASN A 47 -7.44 10.81 -7.60
C ASN A 47 -8.09 11.37 -6.32
N ARG A 48 -7.69 10.88 -5.13
CA ARG A 48 -8.24 11.30 -3.84
C ARG A 48 -7.18 12.04 -3.02
N TYR A 49 -7.61 13.14 -2.39
CA TYR A 49 -6.85 13.83 -1.35
C TYR A 49 -7.84 14.22 -0.25
N ASP A 50 -7.86 13.45 0.83
CA ASP A 50 -8.81 13.57 1.94
C ASP A 50 -8.23 12.93 3.21
N VAL A 51 -9.00 12.92 4.30
CA VAL A 51 -8.59 12.35 5.59
C VAL A 51 -8.14 10.89 5.51
N ARG A 52 -8.65 10.11 4.55
CA ARG A 52 -8.24 8.71 4.32
C ARG A 52 -7.13 8.59 3.29
N ASN A 53 -6.87 9.64 2.54
CA ASN A 53 -5.88 9.73 1.47
C ASN A 53 -5.05 11.01 1.62
N PRO A 54 -4.32 11.20 2.74
CA PRO A 54 -3.68 12.47 3.08
C PRO A 54 -2.32 12.69 2.39
N PHE A 55 -1.91 11.76 1.57
CA PHE A 55 -0.67 11.85 0.78
C PHE A 55 -0.99 11.76 -0.70
N THR A 56 -0.27 12.51 -1.53
CA THR A 56 -0.44 12.46 -2.98
C THR A 56 0.06 11.13 -3.55
N PRO A 57 -0.34 10.76 -4.78
CA PRO A 57 0.22 9.57 -5.44
C PRO A 57 1.73 9.64 -5.61
N GLU A 58 2.28 10.84 -5.88
CA GLU A 58 3.72 11.07 -6.04
C GLU A 58 4.47 10.86 -4.72
N GLU A 59 3.90 11.32 -3.60
CA GLU A 59 4.44 11.06 -2.26
C GLU A 59 4.40 9.58 -1.92
N SER A 60 3.30 8.89 -2.25
CA SER A 60 3.21 7.44 -2.08
C SER A 60 4.23 6.69 -2.94
N ALA A 61 4.42 7.11 -4.20
CA ALA A 61 5.42 6.56 -5.09
C ALA A 61 6.85 6.74 -4.54
N GLU A 62 7.14 7.92 -3.99
CA GLU A 62 8.44 8.19 -3.36
C GLU A 62 8.66 7.31 -2.13
N MET A 63 7.64 7.13 -1.27
CA MET A 63 7.73 6.23 -0.13
C MET A 63 8.02 4.78 -0.55
N ILE A 64 7.38 4.30 -1.62
CA ILE A 64 7.65 2.96 -2.16
C ILE A 64 9.09 2.86 -2.65
N ARG A 65 9.59 3.84 -3.39
CA ARG A 65 11.00 3.87 -3.85
C ARG A 65 12.00 3.90 -2.69
N ARG A 66 11.68 4.61 -1.60
CA ARG A 66 12.52 4.62 -0.39
C ARG A 66 12.60 3.24 0.28
N VAL A 67 11.58 2.41 0.12
CA VAL A 67 11.58 1.03 0.64
C VAL A 67 12.31 0.08 -0.29
N LEU A 68 12.02 0.12 -1.58
CA LEU A 68 12.51 -0.86 -2.54
C LEU A 68 13.85 -0.47 -3.21
N GLY A 69 14.22 0.80 -3.14
CA GLY A 69 15.37 1.34 -3.87
C GLY A 69 15.14 1.42 -5.38
N ASP A 70 16.18 1.80 -6.10
CA ASP A 70 16.16 1.97 -7.57
C ASP A 70 16.63 0.70 -8.31
N GLY A 71 16.70 -0.44 -7.63
CA GLY A 71 17.28 -1.69 -8.13
C GLY A 71 16.49 -2.40 -9.24
N GLY A 72 15.34 -1.88 -9.65
CA GLY A 72 14.48 -2.51 -10.65
C GLY A 72 13.60 -3.64 -10.09
N GLY A 73 12.98 -4.40 -11.01
CA GLY A 73 12.06 -5.51 -10.64
C GLY A 73 10.66 -5.04 -10.25
N TYR A 74 10.35 -3.75 -10.34
CA TYR A 74 9.00 -3.23 -10.13
C TYR A 74 8.70 -2.01 -11.00
N SER A 75 7.41 -1.78 -11.20
CA SER A 75 6.87 -0.58 -11.85
C SER A 75 5.71 -0.01 -11.02
N LEU A 76 5.48 1.31 -11.12
CA LEU A 76 4.42 2.01 -10.40
C LEU A 76 3.38 2.51 -11.38
N VAL A 77 2.09 2.30 -11.07
CA VAL A 77 0.97 2.81 -11.85
C VAL A 77 -0.04 3.51 -10.94
N HIS A 78 -0.64 4.59 -11.42
CA HIS A 78 -1.70 5.28 -10.69
C HIS A 78 -3.05 4.62 -10.97
N VAL A 79 -3.78 4.28 -9.91
CA VAL A 79 -5.08 3.61 -9.98
C VAL A 79 -6.12 4.51 -9.32
N PRO A 80 -6.88 5.30 -10.11
CA PRO A 80 -7.92 6.17 -9.56
C PRO A 80 -9.15 5.39 -9.11
N ASP A 81 -9.90 5.96 -8.17
CA ASP A 81 -11.23 5.47 -7.80
C ASP A 81 -12.26 5.94 -8.81
N LEU A 82 -13.11 5.04 -9.30
CA LEU A 82 -14.17 5.36 -10.25
C LEU A 82 -15.58 5.33 -9.64
N GLY A 83 -15.74 4.86 -8.40
CA GLY A 83 -17.05 4.67 -7.76
C GLY A 83 -17.93 3.61 -8.45
N ASN A 84 -17.35 2.79 -9.33
CA ASN A 84 -18.03 1.75 -10.09
C ASN A 84 -17.09 0.53 -10.25
N GLY A 85 -17.42 -0.56 -9.56
CA GLY A 85 -16.58 -1.77 -9.51
C GLY A 85 -16.27 -2.39 -10.88
N PRO A 86 -17.26 -2.69 -11.74
CA PRO A 86 -17.01 -3.25 -13.07
C PRO A 86 -16.10 -2.37 -13.93
N ARG A 87 -16.33 -1.07 -13.99
CA ARG A 87 -15.46 -0.13 -14.74
C ARG A 87 -14.06 -0.04 -14.13
N TRP A 88 -13.98 -0.07 -12.79
CA TRP A 88 -12.69 -0.08 -12.10
C TRP A 88 -11.89 -1.35 -12.43
N ARG A 89 -12.55 -2.52 -12.46
CA ARG A 89 -11.94 -3.79 -12.87
C ARG A 89 -11.34 -3.71 -14.28
N GLU A 90 -12.12 -3.20 -15.25
CA GLU A 90 -11.65 -3.05 -16.64
C GLU A 90 -10.45 -2.12 -16.74
N MET A 91 -10.50 -0.98 -16.03
CA MET A 91 -9.40 -0.02 -15.98
C MET A 91 -8.14 -0.66 -15.36
N VAL A 92 -8.28 -1.35 -14.21
CA VAL A 92 -7.14 -2.00 -13.54
C VAL A 92 -6.54 -3.09 -14.42
N ALA A 93 -7.37 -3.91 -15.07
CA ALA A 93 -6.88 -4.91 -16.01
C ALA A 93 -6.08 -4.29 -17.17
N GLY A 94 -6.52 -3.15 -17.69
CA GLY A 94 -5.81 -2.40 -18.71
C GLY A 94 -4.50 -1.78 -18.22
N LEU A 95 -4.49 -1.23 -17.00
CA LEU A 95 -3.30 -0.59 -16.41
C LEU A 95 -2.21 -1.59 -16.02
N LEU A 96 -2.61 -2.72 -15.41
CA LEU A 96 -1.66 -3.73 -14.96
C LEU A 96 -1.23 -4.68 -16.08
N GLY A 97 -2.08 -4.86 -17.11
CA GLY A 97 -1.85 -5.83 -18.18
C GLY A 97 -1.92 -7.29 -17.69
N PRO A 98 -1.38 -8.24 -18.45
CA PRO A 98 -1.33 -9.65 -18.05
C PRO A 98 -0.50 -9.87 -16.79
N LEU A 99 -1.02 -10.66 -15.85
CA LEU A 99 -0.34 -11.04 -14.61
C LEU A 99 -0.44 -12.56 -14.40
N ASP A 100 0.62 -13.14 -13.84
CA ASP A 100 0.60 -14.53 -13.36
C ASP A 100 -0.11 -14.64 -12.02
N LEU A 101 -0.06 -13.54 -11.21
CA LEU A 101 -0.67 -13.51 -9.89
C LEU A 101 -1.04 -12.07 -9.50
N PHE A 102 -2.22 -11.90 -8.91
CA PHE A 102 -2.65 -10.65 -8.26
C PHE A 102 -2.75 -10.85 -6.75
N VAL A 103 -2.22 -9.87 -6.00
CA VAL A 103 -2.15 -9.95 -4.54
C VAL A 103 -3.09 -8.92 -3.91
N THR A 104 -4.01 -9.39 -3.06
CA THR A 104 -4.86 -8.50 -2.26
C THR A 104 -5.35 -9.17 -0.98
N ALA A 105 -5.45 -8.37 0.09
CA ALA A 105 -6.14 -8.75 1.33
C ALA A 105 -7.61 -8.29 1.34
N ASN A 106 -8.01 -7.46 0.39
CA ASN A 106 -9.35 -6.90 0.31
C ASN A 106 -10.30 -7.85 -0.42
N ALA A 107 -11.33 -8.35 0.28
CA ALA A 107 -12.29 -9.28 -0.27
C ALA A 107 -13.07 -8.71 -1.47
N TYR A 108 -13.45 -7.43 -1.42
CA TYR A 108 -14.14 -6.77 -2.53
C TYR A 108 -13.27 -6.69 -3.79
N VAL A 109 -11.99 -6.33 -3.64
CA VAL A 109 -11.03 -6.28 -4.76
C VAL A 109 -10.79 -7.69 -5.32
N ARG A 110 -10.66 -8.69 -4.44
CA ARG A 110 -10.57 -10.09 -4.86
C ARG A 110 -11.76 -10.49 -5.72
N ASP A 111 -12.98 -10.22 -5.24
CA ASP A 111 -14.21 -10.62 -5.92
C ASP A 111 -14.36 -9.91 -7.29
N LEU A 112 -13.85 -8.70 -7.44
CA LEU A 112 -13.80 -8.00 -8.72
C LEU A 112 -12.78 -8.58 -9.70
N LEU A 113 -11.62 -9.06 -9.22
CA LEU A 113 -10.49 -9.40 -10.09
C LEU A 113 -10.27 -10.92 -10.28
N GLN A 114 -10.93 -11.79 -9.50
CA GLN A 114 -10.70 -13.24 -9.54
C GLN A 114 -11.05 -13.90 -10.89
N ASP A 115 -11.91 -13.28 -11.70
CA ASP A 115 -12.23 -13.72 -13.05
C ASP A 115 -11.22 -13.22 -14.11
N VAL A 116 -10.32 -12.32 -13.71
CA VAL A 116 -9.30 -11.71 -14.58
C VAL A 116 -7.93 -12.29 -14.29
N TYR A 117 -7.61 -12.50 -13.00
CA TYR A 117 -6.31 -12.95 -12.53
C TYR A 117 -6.43 -14.06 -11.49
N PRO A 118 -5.45 -14.97 -11.40
CA PRO A 118 -5.26 -15.76 -10.18
C PRO A 118 -5.02 -14.82 -8.99
N VAL A 119 -5.83 -14.92 -7.93
CA VAL A 119 -5.74 -14.00 -6.78
C VAL A 119 -5.27 -14.72 -5.52
N VAL A 120 -4.35 -14.13 -4.79
CA VAL A 120 -3.83 -14.66 -3.53
C VAL A 120 -3.80 -13.59 -2.44
N HIS A 121 -4.01 -14.02 -1.19
CA HIS A 121 -3.85 -13.15 -0.03
C HIS A 121 -2.35 -12.96 0.29
N PRO A 122 -1.86 -11.73 0.58
CA PRO A 122 -0.44 -11.44 0.80
C PRO A 122 0.20 -12.30 1.90
N VAL A 123 -0.56 -12.70 2.90
CA VAL A 123 -0.08 -13.59 3.97
C VAL A 123 0.52 -14.91 3.46
N ARG A 124 0.12 -15.37 2.27
CA ARG A 124 0.67 -16.58 1.67
C ARG A 124 2.07 -16.41 1.09
N LEU A 125 2.43 -15.16 0.77
CA LEU A 125 3.72 -14.82 0.18
C LEU A 125 4.73 -14.28 1.21
N ILE A 126 4.26 -13.90 2.41
CA ILE A 126 5.11 -13.38 3.48
C ILE A 126 5.40 -14.50 4.48
N PRO A 127 6.67 -14.82 4.75
CA PRO A 127 7.06 -15.75 5.80
C PRO A 127 6.43 -15.35 7.14
N PRO A 128 5.94 -16.30 7.95
CA PRO A 128 5.25 -16.01 9.21
C PRO A 128 5.98 -15.03 10.13
N GLU A 129 7.31 -15.18 10.22
CA GLU A 129 8.19 -14.36 11.06
C GLU A 129 8.35 -12.91 10.56
N ARG A 130 7.98 -12.63 9.31
CA ARG A 130 8.03 -11.30 8.70
C ARG A 130 6.66 -10.61 8.61
N ARG A 131 5.60 -11.26 9.09
CA ARG A 131 4.25 -10.70 9.08
C ARG A 131 4.11 -9.64 10.17
N ILE A 132 3.68 -8.45 9.78
CA ILE A 132 3.47 -7.32 10.68
C ILE A 132 1.99 -6.94 10.62
N ALA A 133 1.30 -7.10 11.75
CA ALA A 133 -0.10 -6.72 11.90
C ALA A 133 -0.20 -5.21 12.18
N LEU A 134 -0.17 -4.41 11.12
CA LEU A 134 -0.27 -2.96 11.19
C LEU A 134 -1.11 -2.47 10.03
N ASP A 135 -2.00 -1.52 10.28
CA ASP A 135 -2.80 -0.86 9.25
C ASP A 135 -2.49 0.64 9.16
N GLY A 136 -2.80 1.25 8.02
CA GLY A 136 -2.56 2.66 7.77
C GLY A 136 -3.36 3.58 8.68
N THR A 137 -4.52 3.14 9.20
CA THR A 137 -5.36 3.93 10.12
C THR A 137 -4.63 4.15 11.44
N ALA A 138 -4.00 3.12 11.99
CA ALA A 138 -3.20 3.23 13.21
C ALA A 138 -2.05 4.24 13.05
N VAL A 139 -1.37 4.23 11.89
CA VAL A 139 -0.30 5.19 11.60
C VAL A 139 -0.83 6.61 11.52
N LEU A 140 -1.95 6.83 10.80
CA LEU A 140 -2.55 8.16 10.69
C LEU A 140 -3.02 8.71 12.05
N LYS A 141 -3.54 7.86 12.93
CA LYS A 141 -3.89 8.25 14.30
C LYS A 141 -2.67 8.68 15.10
N ALA A 142 -1.60 7.90 15.06
CA ALA A 142 -0.35 8.26 15.73
C ALA A 142 0.24 9.57 15.17
N MET A 143 0.15 9.79 13.86
CA MET A 143 0.54 11.06 13.23
C MET A 143 -0.34 12.23 13.69
N ALA A 144 -1.65 12.03 13.84
CA ALA A 144 -2.58 13.05 14.35
C ALA A 144 -2.26 13.43 15.80
N HIS A 145 -1.89 12.47 16.64
CA HIS A 145 -1.40 12.71 18.00
C HIS A 145 0.00 13.33 18.06
N GLY A 146 0.75 13.29 16.97
CA GLY A 146 2.09 13.89 16.86
C GLY A 146 3.24 13.03 17.37
N HIS A 147 2.99 11.80 17.81
CA HIS A 147 4.02 10.89 18.35
C HIS A 147 3.73 9.42 17.99
N GLY A 148 4.76 8.55 18.08
CA GLY A 148 4.62 7.10 17.93
C GLY A 148 4.52 6.60 16.48
N TRP A 149 4.34 7.45 15.50
CA TRP A 149 4.17 7.04 14.10
C TRP A 149 5.49 6.64 13.42
N ARG A 150 6.64 7.20 13.87
CA ARG A 150 7.95 6.91 13.24
C ARG A 150 8.35 5.46 13.40
N GLU A 151 8.01 4.83 14.51
CA GLU A 151 8.25 3.42 14.80
C GLU A 151 7.33 2.48 14.00
N MET A 152 6.28 3.03 13.37
CA MET A 152 5.31 2.29 12.58
C MET A 152 5.60 2.28 11.08
N VAL A 153 6.56 3.08 10.63
CA VAL A 153 6.98 3.18 9.23
C VAL A 153 8.46 2.82 9.09
N PRO A 154 8.93 2.42 7.89
CA PRO A 154 10.35 2.24 7.64
C PRO A 154 11.12 3.54 7.91
N GLU A 155 12.35 3.44 8.42
CA GLU A 155 13.19 4.60 8.75
C GLU A 155 13.35 5.56 7.56
N ALA A 156 13.56 5.02 6.35
CA ALA A 156 13.69 5.82 5.13
C ALA A 156 12.39 6.58 4.78
N VAL A 157 11.22 6.02 5.12
CA VAL A 157 9.92 6.67 4.96
C VAL A 157 9.71 7.74 6.03
N ALA A 158 10.06 7.46 7.29
CA ALA A 158 10.01 8.44 8.37
C ALA A 158 10.86 9.68 8.03
N LYS A 159 12.09 9.45 7.56
CA LYS A 159 12.99 10.52 7.12
C LYS A 159 12.39 11.36 6.00
N LEU A 160 11.81 10.73 4.98
CA LEU A 160 11.14 11.43 3.88
C LEU A 160 9.98 12.30 4.38
N ILE A 161 9.14 11.76 5.28
CA ILE A 161 8.00 12.47 5.87
C ILE A 161 8.49 13.71 6.64
N ASP A 162 9.55 13.57 7.44
CA ASP A 162 10.14 14.67 8.20
C ASP A 162 10.79 15.72 7.28
N GLU A 163 11.63 15.31 6.32
CA GLU A 163 12.30 16.18 5.35
C GLU A 163 11.35 17.08 4.57
N ARG A 164 10.15 16.57 4.26
CA ARG A 164 9.14 17.29 3.48
C ARG A 164 8.04 17.92 4.33
N GLY A 165 8.13 17.87 5.67
CA GLY A 165 7.12 18.43 6.55
C GLY A 165 5.72 17.82 6.38
N MET A 166 5.65 16.56 5.92
CA MET A 166 4.37 15.92 5.60
C MET A 166 3.54 15.64 6.86
N ALA A 167 4.18 15.34 7.99
CA ALA A 167 3.49 15.10 9.24
C ALA A 167 2.81 16.37 9.79
N GLU A 168 3.49 17.53 9.70
CA GLU A 168 2.94 18.83 10.09
C GLU A 168 1.79 19.24 9.19
N ARG A 169 1.95 19.05 7.84
CA ARG A 169 0.88 19.28 6.88
C ARG A 169 -0.33 18.41 7.19
N PHE A 170 -0.14 17.11 7.40
CA PHE A 170 -1.20 16.18 7.75
C PHE A 170 -1.96 16.60 9.02
N ARG A 171 -1.24 16.96 10.09
CA ARG A 171 -1.89 17.41 11.34
C ARG A 171 -2.71 18.68 11.13
N ARG A 172 -2.18 19.64 10.37
CA ARG A 172 -2.88 20.89 10.07
C ARG A 172 -4.16 20.66 9.25
N GLU A 173 -4.10 19.80 8.25
CA GLU A 173 -5.19 19.61 7.29
C GLU A 173 -6.21 18.56 7.74
N PHE A 174 -5.76 17.48 8.35
CA PHE A 174 -6.59 16.30 8.62
C PHE A 174 -6.52 15.79 10.07
N GLY A 175 -5.65 16.34 10.91
CA GLY A 175 -5.42 15.82 12.26
C GLY A 175 -6.69 15.74 13.10
N LEU A 176 -7.45 16.83 13.20
CA LEU A 176 -8.71 16.86 13.94
C LEU A 176 -9.76 15.91 13.37
N ALA A 177 -9.90 15.86 12.04
CA ALA A 177 -10.84 14.95 11.39
C ALA A 177 -10.46 13.48 11.63
N THR A 178 -9.17 13.16 11.62
CA THR A 178 -8.67 11.82 11.92
C THR A 178 -9.02 11.38 13.35
N LEU A 179 -8.81 12.26 14.32
CA LEU A 179 -9.14 11.99 15.73
C LEU A 179 -10.66 11.91 15.95
N ALA A 180 -11.44 12.70 15.24
CA ALA A 180 -12.91 12.68 15.33
C ALA A 180 -13.54 11.38 14.81
N LEU A 181 -12.87 10.66 13.89
CA LEU A 181 -13.37 9.36 13.39
C LEU A 181 -13.45 8.27 14.48
N ASP A 182 -12.72 8.46 15.59
CA ASP A 182 -12.71 7.52 16.71
C ASP A 182 -13.45 8.04 17.96
N ALA A 183 -13.92 9.27 17.93
CA ALA A 183 -14.68 9.80 19.03
C ALA A 183 -15.97 8.97 19.21
N PRO A 184 -16.28 8.48 20.43
CA PRO A 184 -17.58 7.86 20.67
C PRO A 184 -18.68 8.87 20.33
N LEU A 185 -19.72 8.41 19.63
CA LEU A 185 -20.91 9.23 19.41
C LEU A 185 -21.42 9.69 20.77
N PRO A 186 -21.82 10.98 20.94
CA PRO A 186 -22.48 11.40 22.16
C PRO A 186 -23.73 10.53 22.36
N ILE A 187 -23.80 9.92 23.54
CA ILE A 187 -25.01 9.19 23.95
C ILE A 187 -25.96 10.26 24.45
N ASP A 188 -27.00 10.59 23.67
CA ASP A 188 -28.13 11.41 24.10
C ASP A 188 -28.98 10.67 25.12
#